data_a3e3ceda4276de52533204be1fcbbd27
#
_entry.id   a3e3ceda4276de52533204be1fcbbd27
#
_cell.length_a   1.000
_cell.length_b   1.000
_cell.length_c   1.000
_cell.angle_alpha   90.00
_cell.angle_beta   90.00
_cell.angle_gamma   90.00
#
_symmetry.space_group_name_H-M   'P 1'
#
loop_
_entity.id
_entity.type
_entity.pdbx_description
1 polymer ?
#
loop_
_entity_poly.entity_id
_entity_poly.type
_entity_poly.pdbx_seq_one_letter_code
_entity_poly.pdbx_strand_id
1 'polypeptide(L)'
;MRMKKLAAPLWLMLVLGVQAQAQTPLDTYLAGLRTMRTEFSQEVTDSKGRQVQNAAGKLTIVRPGKFRWELSPGGGASPQLMVADGKNLWFYDRDLEQVSVKPASAALTATPAGLLSGEGDVRQWFTVAAAGKRDGLDWVKVVPKQGDADIREAQLAFDKQELRRMILKDKLGQTVRLDFLRSERNPVVPDADVKFSPPAGADVIGTPTP
;
A
#
# COMPACT_ATOMS: atom_id res chain seq x y z
N MET A 1 -74.26 -29.23 0.60
CA MET A 1 -73.61 -28.02 1.10
C MET A 1 -72.08 -28.25 1.12
N ARG A 2 -71.36 -27.79 0.06
CA ARG A 2 -69.90 -28.08 -0.17
C ARG A 2 -69.15 -26.84 0.24
N MET A 3 -68.39 -26.95 1.32
CA MET A 3 -67.45 -25.91 1.78
C MET A 3 -66.20 -25.92 0.92
N LYS A 4 -65.95 -24.83 0.20
CA LYS A 4 -64.69 -24.58 -0.53
C LYS A 4 -63.63 -24.05 0.47
N LYS A 5 -62.52 -24.80 0.63
CA LYS A 5 -61.35 -24.35 1.38
C LYS A 5 -60.56 -23.41 0.48
N LEU A 6 -60.43 -22.14 0.87
CA LEU A 6 -59.50 -21.20 0.28
C LEU A 6 -58.10 -21.50 0.84
N ALA A 7 -57.16 -21.83 -0.03
CA ALA A 7 -55.74 -21.88 0.30
C ALA A 7 -55.11 -20.50 0.05
N ALA A 8 -54.60 -19.87 1.09
CA ALA A 8 -53.83 -18.62 0.97
C ALA A 8 -52.37 -18.94 0.55
N PRO A 9 -51.82 -18.24 -0.43
CA PRO A 9 -50.41 -18.42 -0.80
C PRO A 9 -49.51 -17.75 0.24
N LEU A 10 -48.62 -18.54 0.85
CA LEU A 10 -47.56 -18.06 1.75
C LEU A 10 -46.44 -17.44 0.87
N TRP A 11 -46.37 -16.11 0.83
CA TRP A 11 -45.28 -15.38 0.20
C TRP A 11 -44.05 -15.46 1.10
N LEU A 12 -43.07 -16.27 0.72
CA LEU A 12 -41.78 -16.36 1.35
C LEU A 12 -40.94 -15.14 0.89
N MET A 13 -40.89 -14.07 1.72
CA MET A 13 -39.98 -12.94 1.49
C MET A 13 -38.54 -13.42 1.71
N LEU A 14 -37.80 -13.60 0.63
CA LEU A 14 -36.36 -13.82 0.66
C LEU A 14 -35.68 -12.48 1.01
N VAL A 15 -35.35 -12.27 2.27
CA VAL A 15 -34.55 -11.13 2.71
C VAL A 15 -33.10 -11.39 2.29
N LEU A 16 -32.69 -10.85 1.15
CA LEU A 16 -31.29 -10.78 0.75
C LEU A 16 -30.57 -9.85 1.72
N GLY A 17 -29.93 -10.43 2.74
CA GLY A 17 -29.08 -9.69 3.66
C GLY A 17 -27.87 -9.15 2.89
N VAL A 18 -27.87 -7.87 2.58
CA VAL A 18 -26.66 -7.14 2.16
C VAL A 18 -25.71 -7.18 3.35
N GLN A 19 -24.69 -8.03 3.27
CA GLN A 19 -23.62 -8.04 4.27
C GLN A 19 -22.81 -6.76 4.08
N ALA A 20 -23.09 -5.73 4.87
CA ALA A 20 -22.23 -4.56 4.99
C ALA A 20 -20.88 -5.04 5.48
N GLN A 21 -19.84 -4.91 4.65
CA GLN A 21 -18.47 -5.20 5.07
C GLN A 21 -18.09 -4.27 6.21
N ALA A 22 -17.68 -4.83 7.35
CA ALA A 22 -17.28 -4.04 8.50
C ALA A 22 -16.12 -3.12 8.12
N GLN A 23 -16.25 -1.85 8.48
CA GLN A 23 -15.22 -0.84 8.27
C GLN A 23 -13.99 -1.19 9.11
N THR A 24 -12.80 -1.21 8.49
CA THR A 24 -11.53 -1.51 9.16
C THR A 24 -10.78 -0.21 9.52
N PRO A 25 -9.78 -0.28 10.41
CA PRO A 25 -8.88 0.86 10.67
C PRO A 25 -8.22 1.41 9.39
N LEU A 26 -7.93 0.57 8.41
CA LEU A 26 -7.38 1.01 7.11
C LEU A 26 -8.38 1.88 6.34
N ASP A 27 -9.65 1.52 6.34
CA ASP A 27 -10.69 2.31 5.66
C ASP A 27 -10.81 3.70 6.30
N THR A 28 -10.82 3.74 7.64
CA THR A 28 -10.84 5.00 8.39
C THR A 28 -9.59 5.83 8.13
N TYR A 29 -8.42 5.18 8.06
CA TYR A 29 -7.16 5.85 7.79
C TYR A 29 -7.11 6.46 6.39
N LEU A 30 -7.53 5.71 5.37
CA LEU A 30 -7.53 6.18 3.98
C LEU A 30 -8.64 7.21 3.70
N ALA A 31 -9.74 7.18 4.47
CA ALA A 31 -10.80 8.18 4.36
C ALA A 31 -10.26 9.57 4.70
N GLY A 32 -10.36 10.51 3.75
CA GLY A 32 -9.86 11.87 3.91
C GLY A 32 -8.33 12.02 3.93
N LEU A 33 -7.55 10.95 3.70
CA LEU A 33 -6.12 11.06 3.44
C LEU A 33 -5.90 11.61 2.04
N ARG A 34 -5.30 12.79 1.95
CA ARG A 34 -4.89 13.45 0.70
C ARG A 34 -3.39 13.43 0.52
N THR A 35 -2.68 13.76 1.57
CA THR A 35 -1.21 13.78 1.59
C THR A 35 -0.70 13.17 2.89
N MET A 36 0.53 12.66 2.84
CA MET A 36 1.24 12.15 4.01
C MET A 36 2.73 12.41 3.85
N ARG A 37 3.40 12.78 4.93
CA ARG A 37 4.86 12.69 5.07
C ARG A 37 5.18 11.85 6.28
N THR A 38 6.17 10.98 6.16
CA THR A 38 6.62 10.15 7.28
C THR A 38 8.08 9.77 7.12
N GLU A 39 8.74 9.63 8.25
CA GLU A 39 10.01 8.90 8.36
C GLU A 39 9.70 7.45 8.76
N PHE A 40 10.49 6.50 8.31
CA PHE A 40 10.34 5.11 8.68
C PHE A 40 11.67 4.40 8.85
N SER A 41 11.68 3.33 9.63
CA SER A 41 12.72 2.31 9.59
C SER A 41 12.22 1.09 8.83
N GLN A 42 13.12 0.45 8.11
CA GLN A 42 12.86 -0.78 7.37
C GLN A 42 13.77 -1.89 7.83
N GLU A 43 13.21 -3.07 8.01
CA GLU A 43 13.94 -4.31 8.23
C GLU A 43 13.47 -5.35 7.21
N VAL A 44 14.42 -6.02 6.55
CA VAL A 44 14.12 -7.11 5.63
C VAL A 44 14.69 -8.40 6.20
N THR A 45 13.83 -9.43 6.29
CA THR A 45 14.23 -10.78 6.68
C THR A 45 14.01 -11.75 5.53
N ASP A 46 14.90 -12.72 5.38
CA ASP A 46 14.75 -13.81 4.42
C ASP A 46 13.65 -14.80 4.85
N SER A 47 13.38 -15.81 4.01
CA SER A 47 12.40 -16.87 4.28
C SER A 47 12.73 -17.73 5.51
N LYS A 48 13.95 -17.65 6.04
CA LYS A 48 14.41 -18.33 7.25
C LYS A 48 14.37 -17.42 8.49
N GLY A 49 13.86 -16.18 8.35
CA GLY A 49 13.77 -15.22 9.44
C GLY A 49 15.09 -14.51 9.78
N ARG A 50 16.14 -14.64 8.95
CA ARG A 50 17.41 -13.95 9.18
C ARG A 50 17.30 -12.54 8.60
N GLN A 51 17.71 -11.54 9.38
CA GLN A 51 17.79 -10.16 8.90
C GLN A 51 18.87 -10.07 7.82
N VAL A 52 18.49 -9.60 6.64
CA VAL A 52 19.37 -9.45 5.47
C VAL A 52 19.62 -7.99 5.11
N GLN A 53 18.73 -7.08 5.54
CA GLN A 53 18.88 -5.65 5.29
C GLN A 53 18.20 -4.83 6.39
N ASN A 54 18.77 -3.69 6.71
CA ASN A 54 18.11 -2.61 7.43
C ASN A 54 18.28 -1.30 6.68
N ALA A 55 17.35 -0.39 6.84
CA ALA A 55 17.38 0.93 6.22
C ALA A 55 16.55 1.93 7.02
N ALA A 56 16.81 3.20 6.82
CA ALA A 56 15.91 4.28 7.19
C ALA A 56 15.41 4.98 5.92
N GLY A 57 14.26 5.63 5.98
CA GLY A 57 13.74 6.29 4.80
C GLY A 57 12.74 7.37 5.09
N LYS A 58 12.34 8.05 4.01
CA LYS A 58 11.26 9.04 3.99
C LYS A 58 10.24 8.65 2.92
N LEU A 59 8.99 8.83 3.26
CA LEU A 59 7.88 8.62 2.34
C LEU A 59 7.01 9.86 2.31
N THR A 60 6.82 10.40 1.11
CA THR A 60 5.83 11.44 0.82
C THR A 60 4.77 10.85 -0.09
N ILE A 61 3.50 11.01 0.27
CA ILE A 61 2.35 10.58 -0.54
C ILE A 61 1.52 11.80 -0.90
N VAL A 62 1.07 11.84 -2.15
CA VAL A 62 0.03 12.75 -2.65
C VAL A 62 -0.98 11.92 -3.42
N ARG A 63 -2.15 11.74 -2.84
CA ARG A 63 -3.24 10.98 -3.47
C ARG A 63 -3.96 11.80 -4.52
N PRO A 64 -4.41 11.16 -5.62
CA PRO A 64 -4.22 9.74 -5.95
C PRO A 64 -2.89 9.46 -6.66
N GLY A 65 -2.33 8.29 -6.38
CA GLY A 65 -1.31 7.62 -7.22
C GLY A 65 0.09 8.22 -7.23
N LYS A 66 0.37 9.29 -6.46
CA LYS A 66 1.69 9.90 -6.43
C LYS A 66 2.39 9.64 -5.10
N PHE A 67 3.67 9.34 -5.17
CA PHE A 67 4.52 9.23 -3.99
C PHE A 67 6.00 9.44 -4.32
N ARG A 68 6.78 9.75 -3.28
CA ARG A 68 8.25 9.73 -3.28
C ARG A 68 8.72 8.90 -2.10
N TRP A 69 9.49 7.87 -2.39
CA TRP A 69 10.10 6.96 -1.44
C TRP A 69 11.61 7.09 -1.53
N GLU A 70 12.22 7.55 -0.46
CA GLU A 70 13.67 7.66 -0.33
C GLU A 70 14.13 6.64 0.71
N LEU A 71 15.06 5.78 0.33
CA LEU A 71 15.59 4.74 1.19
C LEU A 71 17.10 4.93 1.33
N SER A 72 17.58 4.96 2.57
CA SER A 72 18.99 5.00 2.92
C SER A 72 19.34 3.66 3.57
N PRO A 73 19.88 2.69 2.81
CA PRO A 73 20.28 1.41 3.36
C PRO A 73 21.39 1.57 4.39
N GLY A 74 21.42 0.69 5.39
CA GLY A 74 22.56 0.57 6.31
C GLY A 74 23.79 0.00 5.60
N GLY A 75 24.96 0.09 6.27
CA GLY A 75 26.18 -0.51 5.74
C GLY A 75 26.91 0.29 4.65
N GLY A 76 26.51 1.55 4.40
CA GLY A 76 27.20 2.44 3.46
C GLY A 76 26.76 2.30 1.99
N ALA A 77 25.72 1.54 1.68
CA ALA A 77 25.14 1.50 0.36
C ALA A 77 24.46 2.83 0.00
N SER A 78 24.45 3.17 -1.29
CA SER A 78 23.87 4.41 -1.76
C SER A 78 22.35 4.50 -1.56
N PRO A 79 21.83 5.71 -1.32
CA PRO A 79 20.41 5.93 -1.23
C PRO A 79 19.67 5.56 -2.52
N GLN A 80 18.54 4.87 -2.36
CA GLN A 80 17.64 4.51 -3.43
C GLN A 80 16.44 5.47 -3.47
N LEU A 81 15.97 5.77 -4.67
CA LEU A 81 14.84 6.65 -4.88
C LEU A 81 13.80 5.98 -5.75
N MET A 82 12.55 5.98 -5.29
CA MET A 82 11.40 5.58 -6.07
C MET A 82 10.38 6.71 -6.09
N VAL A 83 9.87 7.07 -7.27
CA VAL A 83 8.86 8.13 -7.43
C VAL A 83 7.76 7.64 -8.35
N ALA A 84 6.51 7.71 -7.88
CA ALA A 84 5.33 7.64 -8.74
C ALA A 84 4.80 9.06 -8.94
N ASP A 85 4.75 9.53 -10.18
CA ASP A 85 4.34 10.90 -10.53
C ASP A 85 2.87 11.00 -10.99
N GLY A 86 2.15 9.87 -10.95
CA GLY A 86 0.78 9.71 -11.43
C GLY A 86 0.68 9.08 -12.82
N LYS A 87 1.73 9.11 -13.62
CA LYS A 87 1.83 8.45 -14.93
C LYS A 87 2.86 7.33 -14.93
N ASN A 88 3.99 7.57 -14.32
CA ASN A 88 5.17 6.72 -14.31
C ASN A 88 5.57 6.35 -12.88
N LEU A 89 6.15 5.17 -12.75
CA LEU A 89 6.91 4.72 -11.59
C LEU A 89 8.38 4.71 -11.97
N TRP A 90 9.15 5.60 -11.37
CA TRP A 90 10.57 5.76 -11.54
C TRP A 90 11.31 5.08 -10.40
N PHE A 91 12.34 4.32 -10.71
CA PHE A 91 13.31 3.81 -9.75
C PHE A 91 14.69 4.27 -10.17
N TYR A 92 15.41 4.98 -9.29
CA TYR A 92 16.75 5.49 -9.54
C TYR A 92 17.75 4.82 -8.61
N ASP A 93 18.67 4.07 -9.23
CA ASP A 93 19.85 3.51 -8.59
C ASP A 93 21.02 4.45 -8.86
N ARG A 94 21.55 5.05 -7.80
CA ARG A 94 22.63 6.04 -7.90
C ARG A 94 23.98 5.39 -8.17
N ASP A 95 24.22 4.17 -7.66
CA ASP A 95 25.50 3.47 -7.84
C ASP A 95 25.69 3.03 -9.29
N LEU A 96 24.59 2.67 -9.95
CA LEU A 96 24.59 2.27 -11.35
C LEU A 96 24.35 3.45 -12.31
N GLU A 97 24.07 4.64 -11.81
CA GLU A 97 23.60 5.80 -12.59
C GLU A 97 22.43 5.44 -13.52
N GLN A 98 21.56 4.53 -13.07
CA GLN A 98 20.50 3.94 -13.87
C GLN A 98 19.11 4.30 -13.35
N VAL A 99 18.22 4.64 -14.27
CA VAL A 99 16.81 4.91 -14.00
C VAL A 99 15.95 3.87 -14.71
N SER A 100 15.15 3.12 -13.96
CA SER A 100 14.11 2.27 -14.56
C SER A 100 12.78 2.99 -14.51
N VAL A 101 11.98 2.91 -15.58
CA VAL A 101 10.64 3.48 -15.64
C VAL A 101 9.62 2.43 -16.05
N LYS A 102 8.47 2.44 -15.35
CA LYS A 102 7.31 1.58 -15.60
C LYS A 102 6.03 2.43 -15.52
N PRO A 103 4.88 1.98 -16.04
CA PRO A 103 3.60 2.64 -15.79
C PRO A 103 3.30 2.74 -14.29
N ALA A 104 2.72 3.86 -13.84
CA ALA A 104 2.41 4.09 -12.41
C ALA A 104 1.49 3.01 -11.81
N SER A 105 0.64 2.38 -12.61
CA SER A 105 -0.21 1.26 -12.17
C SER A 105 0.59 0.08 -11.60
N ALA A 106 1.83 -0.11 -12.03
CA ALA A 106 2.70 -1.14 -11.48
C ALA A 106 3.06 -0.91 -10.00
N ALA A 107 2.98 0.34 -9.52
CA ALA A 107 3.27 0.66 -8.13
C ALA A 107 2.22 0.11 -7.15
N LEU A 108 0.95 0.03 -7.55
CA LEU A 108 -0.20 -0.25 -6.67
C LEU A 108 -0.08 -1.61 -5.96
N THR A 109 0.35 -2.63 -6.68
CA THR A 109 0.44 -4.01 -6.16
C THR A 109 1.86 -4.45 -5.86
N ALA A 110 2.86 -3.64 -6.19
CA ALA A 110 4.28 -3.97 -6.04
C ALA A 110 4.96 -3.27 -4.85
N THR A 111 4.36 -2.17 -4.33
CA THR A 111 5.04 -1.37 -3.31
C THR A 111 4.15 -1.04 -2.10
N PRO A 112 4.76 -0.88 -0.89
CA PRO A 112 4.05 -0.38 0.28
C PRO A 112 3.41 0.99 0.06
N ALA A 113 4.13 1.87 -0.65
CA ALA A 113 3.66 3.21 -0.97
C ALA A 113 2.46 3.20 -1.92
N GLY A 114 2.45 2.28 -2.89
CA GLY A 114 1.34 2.10 -3.81
C GLY A 114 0.03 1.77 -3.10
N LEU A 115 0.06 0.88 -2.11
CA LEU A 115 -1.11 0.52 -1.31
C LEU A 115 -1.71 1.75 -0.59
N LEU A 116 -0.87 2.65 -0.09
CA LEU A 116 -1.31 3.84 0.64
C LEU A 116 -1.70 5.00 -0.29
N SER A 117 -1.06 5.11 -1.47
CA SER A 117 -1.29 6.21 -2.42
C SER A 117 -2.41 5.95 -3.42
N GLY A 118 -2.86 4.69 -3.57
CA GLY A 118 -3.82 4.26 -4.59
C GLY A 118 -5.08 5.11 -4.68
N GLU A 119 -5.71 5.11 -5.85
CA GLU A 119 -6.96 5.80 -6.12
C GLU A 119 -8.18 4.95 -5.71
N GLY A 120 -9.23 5.62 -5.25
CA GLY A 120 -10.50 4.98 -4.96
C GLY A 120 -10.48 4.06 -3.74
N ASP A 121 -11.35 3.04 -3.77
CA ASP A 121 -11.45 2.04 -2.72
C ASP A 121 -10.34 0.99 -2.88
N VAL A 122 -9.52 0.84 -1.86
CA VAL A 122 -8.46 -0.18 -1.80
C VAL A 122 -8.99 -1.60 -2.07
N ARG A 123 -10.27 -1.84 -1.81
CA ARG A 123 -10.95 -3.13 -2.06
C ARG A 123 -11.16 -3.46 -3.53
N GLN A 124 -10.95 -2.51 -4.43
CA GLN A 124 -10.93 -2.82 -5.87
C GLN A 124 -9.76 -3.74 -6.21
N TRP A 125 -8.61 -3.56 -5.57
CA TRP A 125 -7.35 -4.25 -5.85
C TRP A 125 -7.00 -5.31 -4.81
N PHE A 126 -7.53 -5.17 -3.59
CA PHE A 126 -7.17 -6.01 -2.45
C PHE A 126 -8.39 -6.55 -1.72
N THR A 127 -8.22 -7.72 -1.13
CA THR A 127 -9.09 -8.21 -0.06
C THR A 127 -8.58 -7.62 1.25
N VAL A 128 -9.47 -6.95 2.00
CA VAL A 128 -9.14 -6.27 3.26
C VAL A 128 -9.97 -6.89 4.37
N ALA A 129 -9.32 -7.32 5.45
CA ALA A 129 -9.96 -7.93 6.60
C ALA A 129 -9.33 -7.45 7.91
N ALA A 130 -10.16 -7.26 8.94
CA ALA A 130 -9.64 -7.05 10.30
C ALA A 130 -8.85 -8.30 10.75
N ALA A 131 -7.69 -8.07 11.39
CA ALA A 131 -6.80 -9.13 11.87
C ALA A 131 -6.61 -9.11 13.39
N GLY A 132 -7.57 -8.47 14.10
CA GLY A 132 -7.61 -8.42 15.55
C GLY A 132 -6.63 -7.40 16.15
N LYS A 133 -6.44 -7.51 17.47
CA LYS A 133 -5.56 -6.62 18.24
C LYS A 133 -4.34 -7.41 18.75
N ARG A 134 -3.14 -6.84 18.54
CA ARG A 134 -1.86 -7.39 19.05
C ARG A 134 -0.94 -6.24 19.44
N ASP A 135 -0.23 -6.37 20.55
CA ASP A 135 0.71 -5.36 21.08
C ASP A 135 0.08 -3.96 21.21
N GLY A 136 -1.20 -3.91 21.58
CA GLY A 136 -1.95 -2.66 21.72
C GLY A 136 -2.39 -2.01 20.40
N LEU A 137 -2.03 -2.59 19.23
CA LEU A 137 -2.36 -2.08 17.90
C LEU A 137 -3.49 -2.88 17.26
N ASP A 138 -4.32 -2.18 16.48
CA ASP A 138 -5.37 -2.78 15.67
C ASP A 138 -4.79 -3.20 14.31
N TRP A 139 -4.90 -4.47 13.97
CA TRP A 139 -4.30 -5.04 12.76
C TRP A 139 -5.31 -5.25 11.64
N VAL A 140 -4.87 -4.97 10.44
CA VAL A 140 -5.63 -5.20 9.20
C VAL A 140 -4.77 -6.02 8.25
N LYS A 141 -5.34 -7.10 7.72
CA LYS A 141 -4.73 -7.94 6.68
C LYS A 141 -5.21 -7.47 5.32
N VAL A 142 -4.28 -7.37 4.38
CA VAL A 142 -4.51 -6.95 3.00
C VAL A 142 -3.87 -7.96 2.06
N VAL A 143 -4.64 -8.50 1.12
CA VAL A 143 -4.17 -9.51 0.16
C VAL A 143 -4.52 -9.05 -1.25
N PRO A 144 -3.56 -8.95 -2.19
CA PRO A 144 -3.84 -8.63 -3.58
C PRO A 144 -4.85 -9.62 -4.18
N LYS A 145 -5.80 -9.14 -4.96
CA LYS A 145 -6.75 -9.99 -5.70
C LYS A 145 -6.12 -10.60 -6.95
N GLN A 146 -5.10 -9.94 -7.52
CA GLN A 146 -4.36 -10.44 -8.67
C GLN A 146 -3.23 -11.37 -8.20
N GLY A 147 -3.16 -12.56 -8.78
CA GLY A 147 -2.21 -13.60 -8.37
C GLY A 147 -0.76 -13.35 -8.80
N ASP A 148 -0.51 -12.41 -9.71
CA ASP A 148 0.81 -12.00 -10.22
C ASP A 148 1.46 -10.86 -9.43
N ALA A 149 0.77 -10.28 -8.44
CA ALA A 149 1.34 -9.26 -7.57
C ALA A 149 2.62 -9.73 -6.89
N ASP A 150 3.64 -8.88 -6.78
CA ASP A 150 4.91 -9.21 -6.13
C ASP A 150 4.74 -9.42 -4.61
N ILE A 151 3.79 -8.70 -4.01
CA ILE A 151 3.42 -8.85 -2.60
C ILE A 151 2.36 -9.93 -2.47
N ARG A 152 2.62 -10.94 -1.62
CA ARG A 152 1.67 -12.00 -1.29
C ARG A 152 0.61 -11.56 -0.28
N GLU A 153 1.03 -10.84 0.75
CA GLU A 153 0.15 -10.24 1.75
C GLU A 153 0.81 -9.03 2.41
N ALA A 154 0.00 -8.13 2.91
CA ALA A 154 0.42 -7.06 3.80
C ALA A 154 -0.40 -7.09 5.09
N GLN A 155 0.21 -6.72 6.21
CA GLN A 155 -0.46 -6.47 7.47
C GLN A 155 -0.13 -5.05 7.93
N LEU A 156 -1.16 -4.27 8.23
CA LEU A 156 -1.03 -2.91 8.69
C LEU A 156 -1.50 -2.81 10.14
N ALA A 157 -0.73 -2.12 10.97
CA ALA A 157 -1.03 -1.94 12.38
C ALA A 157 -1.27 -0.47 12.69
N PHE A 158 -2.35 -0.19 13.40
CA PHE A 158 -2.81 1.14 13.74
C PHE A 158 -2.87 1.33 15.25
N ASP A 159 -2.37 2.49 15.71
CA ASP A 159 -2.66 3.02 17.03
C ASP A 159 -3.76 4.06 16.85
N LYS A 160 -4.99 3.72 17.27
CA LYS A 160 -6.17 4.53 16.98
C LYS A 160 -6.36 4.73 15.47
N GLN A 161 -6.04 5.92 14.96
CA GLN A 161 -6.15 6.28 13.54
C GLN A 161 -4.80 6.50 12.86
N GLU A 162 -3.68 6.20 13.56
CA GLU A 162 -2.34 6.39 13.01
C GLU A 162 -1.73 5.06 12.58
N LEU A 163 -1.22 5.03 11.36
CA LEU A 163 -0.46 3.89 10.85
C LEU A 163 0.91 3.86 11.56
N ARG A 164 1.19 2.78 12.29
CA ARG A 164 2.43 2.58 13.05
C ARG A 164 3.36 1.60 12.41
N ARG A 165 2.81 0.56 11.79
CA ARG A 165 3.62 -0.52 11.21
C ARG A 165 2.97 -1.09 9.96
N MET A 166 3.80 -1.52 9.02
CA MET A 166 3.40 -2.35 7.91
C MET A 166 4.36 -3.53 7.80
N ILE A 167 3.82 -4.72 7.61
CA ILE A 167 4.58 -5.95 7.36
C ILE A 167 4.13 -6.49 6.02
N LEU A 168 5.04 -6.66 5.09
CA LEU A 168 4.77 -7.24 3.78
C LEU A 168 5.50 -8.57 3.65
N LYS A 169 4.83 -9.52 3.03
CA LYS A 169 5.45 -10.78 2.61
C LYS A 169 5.39 -10.87 1.10
N ASP A 170 6.53 -11.14 0.50
CA ASP A 170 6.64 -11.36 -0.93
C ASP A 170 6.43 -12.84 -1.32
N LYS A 171 6.47 -13.12 -2.62
CA LYS A 171 6.34 -14.48 -3.15
C LYS A 171 7.52 -15.38 -2.83
N LEU A 172 8.70 -14.80 -2.57
CA LEU A 172 9.93 -15.53 -2.25
C LEU A 172 10.04 -15.86 -0.76
N GLY A 173 9.05 -15.42 0.05
CA GLY A 173 9.01 -15.62 1.49
C GLY A 173 9.85 -14.60 2.27
N GLN A 174 10.35 -13.55 1.63
CA GLN A 174 10.94 -12.43 2.35
C GLN A 174 9.86 -11.65 3.09
N THR A 175 10.24 -11.09 4.22
CA THR A 175 9.38 -10.20 5.00
C THR A 175 10.03 -8.84 5.11
N VAL A 176 9.30 -7.81 4.70
CA VAL A 176 9.68 -6.40 4.87
C VAL A 176 8.82 -5.83 5.99
N ARG A 177 9.45 -5.36 7.07
CA ARG A 177 8.82 -4.63 8.15
C ARG A 177 9.17 -3.15 8.04
N LEU A 178 8.15 -2.32 8.08
CA LEU A 178 8.25 -0.86 8.11
C LEU A 178 7.65 -0.37 9.43
N ASP A 179 8.40 0.36 10.21
CA ASP A 179 7.92 1.07 11.39
C ASP A 179 7.89 2.57 11.07
N PHE A 180 6.71 3.18 11.08
CA PHE A 180 6.50 4.59 10.81
C PHE A 180 6.75 5.41 12.07
N LEU A 181 7.69 6.36 12.01
CA LEU A 181 8.23 7.05 13.17
C LEU A 181 7.56 8.41 13.40
N ARG A 182 7.59 9.26 12.39
CA ARG A 182 7.04 10.61 12.42
C ARG A 182 6.15 10.80 11.22
N SER A 183 4.85 10.73 11.45
CA SER A 183 3.86 10.84 10.40
C SER A 183 3.07 12.13 10.52
N GLU A 184 3.01 12.89 9.43
CA GLU A 184 2.16 14.05 9.27
C GLU A 184 1.05 13.71 8.28
N ARG A 185 -0.19 13.91 8.71
CA ARG A 185 -1.37 13.65 7.89
C ARG A 185 -1.87 14.95 7.28
N ASN A 186 -2.08 14.95 5.98
CA ASN A 186 -2.53 16.08 5.17
C ASN A 186 -1.65 17.34 5.26
N PRO A 187 -0.28 17.23 5.34
CA PRO A 187 0.56 18.41 5.20
C PRO A 187 0.45 19.01 3.79
N VAL A 188 0.84 20.27 3.65
CA VAL A 188 1.02 20.88 2.33
C VAL A 188 2.24 20.23 1.66
N VAL A 189 2.05 19.62 0.50
CA VAL A 189 3.09 18.98 -0.30
C VAL A 189 3.14 19.66 -1.66
N PRO A 190 4.24 20.35 -2.01
CA PRO A 190 4.45 20.88 -3.35
C PRO A 190 4.46 19.77 -4.41
N ASP A 191 3.90 20.02 -5.58
CA ASP A 191 3.91 19.05 -6.68
C ASP A 191 5.32 18.61 -7.09
N ALA A 192 6.30 19.49 -6.93
CA ALA A 192 7.71 19.20 -7.21
C ALA A 192 8.27 18.04 -6.37
N ASP A 193 7.76 17.85 -5.14
CA ASP A 193 8.24 16.81 -4.22
C ASP A 193 7.92 15.38 -4.72
N VAL A 194 6.90 15.23 -5.56
CA VAL A 194 6.47 13.95 -6.15
C VAL A 194 6.67 13.88 -7.66
N LYS A 195 7.53 14.74 -8.21
CA LYS A 195 7.99 14.69 -9.60
C LYS A 195 9.42 14.17 -9.65
N PHE A 196 9.76 13.56 -10.77
CA PHE A 196 11.12 13.08 -11.03
C PHE A 196 11.51 13.37 -12.48
N SER A 197 12.76 13.77 -12.66
CA SER A 197 13.40 13.84 -13.97
C SER A 197 14.74 13.11 -13.87
N PRO A 198 15.04 12.21 -14.80
CA PRO A 198 16.32 11.52 -14.80
C PRO A 198 17.47 12.52 -14.77
N PRO A 199 18.49 12.29 -13.93
CA PRO A 199 19.71 13.10 -13.95
C PRO A 199 20.38 13.06 -15.32
N ALA A 200 21.10 14.13 -15.67
CA ALA A 200 21.90 14.15 -16.88
C ALA A 200 22.95 13.02 -16.86
N GLY A 201 23.01 12.22 -17.92
CA GLY A 201 23.95 11.08 -18.05
C GLY A 201 23.43 9.76 -17.47
N ALA A 202 22.31 9.74 -16.77
CA ALA A 202 21.73 8.48 -16.30
C ALA A 202 21.20 7.65 -17.47
N ASP A 203 21.47 6.34 -17.43
CA ASP A 203 20.88 5.38 -18.35
C ASP A 203 19.42 5.13 -18.00
N VAL A 204 18.52 5.28 -18.99
CA VAL A 204 17.07 5.14 -18.78
C VAL A 204 16.55 3.87 -19.42
N ILE A 205 16.12 2.92 -18.59
CA ILE A 205 15.53 1.64 -19.01
C ILE A 205 14.01 1.74 -18.96
N GLY A 206 13.37 1.47 -20.09
CA GLY A 206 11.93 1.58 -20.29
C GLY A 206 11.54 2.84 -21.04
N THR A 207 10.23 3.01 -21.28
CA THR A 207 9.69 4.16 -22.01
C THR A 207 8.72 4.92 -21.10
N PRO A 208 8.98 6.19 -20.79
CA PRO A 208 8.06 6.99 -20.02
C PRO A 208 6.73 7.18 -20.75
N THR A 209 5.64 7.13 -20.00
CA THR A 209 4.31 7.57 -20.48
C THR A 209 4.30 9.11 -20.53
N PRO A 210 3.95 9.71 -21.66
CA PRO A 210 3.98 11.16 -21.85
C PRO A 210 2.96 11.93 -21.01
#